data_25f3626ad6938088d007c4c84eb7fb7e
#
_entry.id   25f3626ad6938088d007c4c84eb7fb7e
#
_cell.length_a   1.000
_cell.length_b   1.000
_cell.length_c   1.000
_cell.angle_alpha   90.00
_cell.angle_beta   90.00
_cell.angle_gamma   90.00
#
_symmetry.space_group_name_H-M   'P 1'
#
loop_
_entity.id
_entity.type
_entity.pdbx_description
1 polymer ?
#
loop_
_entity_poly.entity_id
_entity_poly.type
_entity_poly.pdbx_seq_one_letter_code
_entity_poly.pdbx_strand_id
1 'polypeptide(L)'
;LNLWPTVQAEWLKFRSVRSTPYTLAVTVVLCIGLGALGSWAERSHWPKASLQEHLAFDPVAISLLGFFFAPLAVGVVGVLVISSEYSSGSIRSTLAAQPRRTAVLLAKSIVLFAATLVVGEICSVASFLVGQSILRGVTPTASLSTPSVLRAVLLAGLSLALLALLAMGIATMLRHTAGAIAVYVSALLVLLIIVSALPSDWSARILKYLPEILVATMRSTTAAGTSAQLFSPWVSTLVLAAYTLGALILGGVLLARRDA
;
A
#
# COMPACT_ATOMS: atom_id res chain seq x y z
N LEU A 1 -27.75 -2.74 13.25
CA LEU A 1 -27.25 -2.80 11.87
C LEU A 1 -26.58 -4.15 11.67
N ASN A 2 -27.28 -5.12 11.06
CA ASN A 2 -26.65 -6.40 10.74
C ASN A 2 -25.90 -6.23 9.38
N LEU A 3 -24.61 -5.87 9.44
CA LEU A 3 -23.73 -5.69 8.26
C LEU A 3 -23.22 -7.04 7.74
N TRP A 4 -23.35 -8.10 8.53
CA TRP A 4 -22.73 -9.39 8.21
C TRP A 4 -23.16 -10.00 6.87
N PRO A 5 -24.47 -10.05 6.52
CA PRO A 5 -24.90 -10.57 5.22
C PRO A 5 -24.30 -9.77 4.04
N THR A 6 -24.17 -8.43 4.20
CA THR A 6 -23.59 -7.57 3.17
C THR A 6 -22.10 -7.85 3.01
N VAL A 7 -21.36 -8.04 4.12
CA VAL A 7 -19.92 -8.40 4.09
C VAL A 7 -19.73 -9.77 3.43
N GLN A 8 -20.58 -10.76 3.73
CA GLN A 8 -20.51 -12.07 3.07
C GLN A 8 -20.75 -11.98 1.56
N ALA A 9 -21.74 -11.20 1.13
CA ALA A 9 -22.01 -10.99 -0.28
C ALA A 9 -20.83 -10.30 -1.00
N GLU A 10 -20.23 -9.28 -0.37
CA GLU A 10 -19.05 -8.59 -0.92
C GLU A 10 -17.81 -9.49 -0.94
N TRP A 11 -17.62 -10.36 0.06
CA TRP A 11 -16.56 -11.35 0.05
C TRP A 11 -16.68 -12.34 -1.12
N LEU A 12 -17.90 -12.84 -1.38
CA LEU A 12 -18.16 -13.74 -2.52
C LEU A 12 -17.87 -13.03 -3.85
N LYS A 13 -18.31 -11.79 -4.01
CA LYS A 13 -17.98 -10.97 -5.20
C LYS A 13 -16.47 -10.80 -5.36
N PHE A 14 -15.78 -10.37 -4.28
CA PHE A 14 -14.33 -10.14 -4.30
C PHE A 14 -13.55 -11.39 -4.76
N ARG A 15 -13.96 -12.55 -4.31
CA ARG A 15 -13.34 -13.84 -4.68
C ARG A 15 -13.71 -14.30 -6.09
N SER A 16 -14.90 -13.97 -6.61
CA SER A 16 -15.40 -14.44 -7.90
C SER A 16 -14.89 -13.62 -9.09
N VAL A 17 -14.44 -12.39 -8.87
CA VAL A 17 -13.93 -11.51 -9.93
C VAL A 17 -12.53 -11.94 -10.33
N ARG A 18 -12.39 -12.39 -11.59
CA ARG A 18 -11.11 -12.93 -12.11
C ARG A 18 -9.93 -11.98 -12.03
N SER A 19 -10.14 -10.67 -12.15
CA SER A 19 -9.06 -9.68 -12.05
C SER A 19 -8.42 -9.61 -10.67
N THR A 20 -9.18 -9.85 -9.59
CA THR A 20 -8.70 -9.76 -8.21
C THR A 20 -7.51 -10.71 -7.92
N PRO A 21 -7.61 -12.04 -8.16
CA PRO A 21 -6.50 -12.94 -7.88
C PRO A 21 -5.27 -12.65 -8.77
N TYR A 22 -5.46 -12.25 -10.03
CA TYR A 22 -4.34 -11.88 -10.89
C TYR A 22 -3.60 -10.65 -10.38
N THR A 23 -4.32 -9.61 -9.99
CA THR A 23 -3.69 -8.38 -9.49
C THR A 23 -3.02 -8.61 -8.13
N LEU A 24 -3.61 -9.43 -7.25
CA LEU A 24 -2.96 -9.84 -6.00
C LEU A 24 -1.72 -10.70 -6.27
N ALA A 25 -1.75 -11.60 -7.26
CA ALA A 25 -0.56 -12.37 -7.66
C ALA A 25 0.56 -11.46 -8.18
N VAL A 26 0.24 -10.43 -8.97
CA VAL A 26 1.21 -9.41 -9.39
C VAL A 26 1.80 -8.69 -8.16
N THR A 27 0.97 -8.33 -7.17
CA THR A 27 1.45 -7.71 -5.92
C THR A 27 2.46 -8.62 -5.21
N VAL A 28 2.15 -9.93 -5.08
CA VAL A 28 3.06 -10.93 -4.47
C VAL A 28 4.37 -11.02 -5.23
N VAL A 29 4.30 -11.12 -6.58
CA VAL A 29 5.50 -11.19 -7.44
C VAL A 29 6.36 -9.93 -7.30
N LEU A 30 5.75 -8.75 -7.28
CA LEU A 30 6.49 -7.50 -7.09
C LEU A 30 7.15 -7.44 -5.70
N CYS A 31 6.42 -7.77 -4.62
CA CYS A 31 6.99 -7.75 -3.28
C CYS A 31 8.18 -8.69 -3.14
N ILE A 32 7.96 -9.98 -3.42
CA ILE A 32 8.96 -11.02 -3.17
C ILE A 32 10.04 -11.00 -4.25
N GLY A 33 9.65 -10.86 -5.51
CA GLY A 33 10.57 -10.90 -6.65
C GLY A 33 11.56 -9.75 -6.64
N LEU A 34 11.10 -8.51 -6.46
CA LEU A 34 11.99 -7.35 -6.41
C LEU A 34 12.80 -7.31 -5.11
N GLY A 35 12.25 -7.77 -3.98
CA GLY A 35 12.99 -7.95 -2.75
C GLY A 35 14.13 -8.96 -2.89
N ALA A 36 13.86 -10.09 -3.53
CA ALA A 36 14.85 -11.12 -3.83
C ALA A 36 15.93 -10.61 -4.81
N LEU A 37 15.51 -9.96 -5.89
CA LEU A 37 16.42 -9.37 -6.88
C LEU A 37 17.31 -8.29 -6.25
N GLY A 38 16.74 -7.38 -5.45
CA GLY A 38 17.51 -6.36 -4.74
C GLY A 38 18.54 -6.98 -3.78
N SER A 39 18.10 -7.97 -3.00
CA SER A 39 19.00 -8.69 -2.08
C SER A 39 20.11 -9.45 -2.81
N TRP A 40 19.81 -10.05 -3.95
CA TRP A 40 20.80 -10.73 -4.79
C TRP A 40 21.79 -9.75 -5.41
N ALA A 41 21.32 -8.63 -5.95
CA ALA A 41 22.15 -7.58 -6.51
C ALA A 41 23.11 -7.01 -5.46
N GLU A 42 22.59 -6.70 -4.26
CA GLU A 42 23.39 -6.18 -3.15
C GLU A 42 24.43 -7.18 -2.69
N ARG A 43 24.05 -8.46 -2.52
CA ARG A 43 25.02 -9.53 -2.20
C ARG A 43 26.16 -9.61 -3.21
N SER A 44 25.85 -9.44 -4.49
CA SER A 44 26.85 -9.50 -5.57
C SER A 44 27.76 -8.28 -5.59
N HIS A 45 27.24 -7.12 -5.20
CA HIS A 45 27.97 -5.85 -5.14
C HIS A 45 28.81 -5.72 -3.86
N TRP A 46 28.40 -6.32 -2.76
CA TRP A 46 28.97 -6.17 -1.42
C TRP A 46 30.50 -6.22 -1.34
N PRO A 47 31.21 -7.17 -2.02
CA PRO A 47 32.66 -7.23 -1.95
C PRO A 47 33.38 -6.03 -2.60
N LYS A 48 32.66 -5.26 -3.44
CA LYS A 48 33.17 -4.10 -4.16
C LYS A 48 32.65 -2.78 -3.59
N ALA A 49 31.75 -2.85 -2.63
CA ALA A 49 31.11 -1.69 -2.03
C ALA A 49 32.11 -0.84 -1.23
N SER A 50 31.95 0.46 -1.29
CA SER A 50 32.73 1.43 -0.54
C SER A 50 32.37 1.36 0.97
N LEU A 51 33.24 1.92 1.82
CA LEU A 51 32.96 2.03 3.25
C LEU A 51 31.66 2.82 3.53
N GLN A 52 31.37 3.83 2.74
CA GLN A 52 30.16 4.65 2.89
C GLN A 52 28.89 3.85 2.56
N GLU A 53 28.92 3.00 1.54
CA GLU A 53 27.83 2.10 1.19
C GLU A 53 27.62 1.04 2.29
N HIS A 54 28.68 0.48 2.84
CA HIS A 54 28.59 -0.44 3.97
C HIS A 54 27.95 0.21 5.21
N LEU A 55 28.27 1.47 5.51
CA LEU A 55 27.68 2.21 6.64
C LEU A 55 26.21 2.61 6.41
N ALA A 56 25.82 2.83 5.16
CA ALA A 56 24.44 3.20 4.79
C ALA A 56 23.53 1.99 4.55
N PHE A 57 24.05 0.77 4.59
CA PHE A 57 23.32 -0.44 4.27
C PHE A 57 22.20 -0.76 5.27
N ASP A 58 20.99 -0.93 4.76
CA ASP A 58 19.84 -1.42 5.54
C ASP A 58 19.32 -2.74 4.93
N PRO A 59 19.57 -3.89 5.57
CA PRO A 59 19.15 -5.20 5.08
C PRO A 59 17.62 -5.35 5.01
N VAL A 60 16.88 -4.61 5.83
CA VAL A 60 15.41 -4.63 5.82
C VAL A 60 14.88 -3.84 4.62
N ALA A 61 15.42 -2.65 4.38
CA ALA A 61 15.02 -1.82 3.25
C ALA A 61 15.24 -2.55 1.91
N ILE A 62 16.39 -3.22 1.74
CA ILE A 62 16.69 -4.00 0.54
C ILE A 62 15.75 -5.20 0.39
N SER A 63 15.49 -5.97 1.46
CA SER A 63 14.58 -7.10 1.43
C SER A 63 13.14 -6.69 1.09
N LEU A 64 12.72 -5.48 1.47
CA LEU A 64 11.40 -4.92 1.21
C LEU A 64 11.36 -3.97 -0.02
N LEU A 65 12.35 -4.05 -0.92
CA LEU A 65 12.43 -3.17 -2.10
C LEU A 65 11.17 -3.25 -2.98
N GLY A 66 10.56 -4.42 -3.09
CA GLY A 66 9.32 -4.62 -3.85
C GLY A 66 8.14 -3.77 -3.37
N PHE A 67 8.15 -3.33 -2.12
CA PHE A 67 7.12 -2.44 -1.56
C PHE A 67 7.18 -1.00 -2.10
N PHE A 68 8.10 -0.68 -2.97
CA PHE A 68 8.06 0.56 -3.75
C PHE A 68 7.06 0.45 -4.92
N PHE A 69 6.96 -0.70 -5.58
CA PHE A 69 6.07 -0.90 -6.73
C PHE A 69 4.77 -1.63 -6.39
N ALA A 70 4.76 -2.46 -5.37
CA ALA A 70 3.56 -3.20 -4.94
C ALA A 70 2.33 -2.30 -4.64
N PRO A 71 2.50 -1.08 -4.10
CA PRO A 71 1.40 -0.12 -3.96
C PRO A 71 0.63 0.14 -5.24
N LEU A 72 1.29 0.17 -6.40
CA LEU A 72 0.64 0.38 -7.69
C LEU A 72 -0.33 -0.76 -8.01
N ALA A 73 0.10 -2.01 -7.82
CA ALA A 73 -0.72 -3.18 -8.09
C ALA A 73 -1.89 -3.29 -7.10
N VAL A 74 -1.64 -3.13 -5.79
CA VAL A 74 -2.70 -3.20 -4.78
C VAL A 74 -3.71 -2.06 -4.92
N GLY A 75 -3.28 -0.88 -5.38
CA GLY A 75 -4.16 0.24 -5.68
C GLY A 75 -5.12 -0.06 -6.82
N VAL A 76 -4.68 -0.80 -7.85
CA VAL A 76 -5.57 -1.27 -8.92
C VAL A 76 -6.66 -2.19 -8.34
N VAL A 77 -6.33 -3.09 -7.40
CA VAL A 77 -7.36 -3.89 -6.70
C VAL A 77 -8.38 -2.97 -6.03
N GLY A 78 -7.90 -1.98 -5.25
CA GLY A 78 -8.76 -1.02 -4.56
C GLY A 78 -9.70 -0.27 -5.51
N VAL A 79 -9.17 0.21 -6.64
CA VAL A 79 -9.98 0.87 -7.66
C VAL A 79 -11.03 -0.08 -8.24
N LEU A 80 -10.64 -1.28 -8.64
CA LEU A 80 -11.53 -2.24 -9.32
C LEU A 80 -12.68 -2.74 -8.44
N VAL A 81 -12.51 -2.83 -7.13
CA VAL A 81 -13.56 -3.27 -6.19
C VAL A 81 -14.84 -2.43 -6.30
N ILE A 82 -14.73 -1.16 -6.62
CA ILE A 82 -15.90 -0.28 -6.77
C ILE A 82 -16.14 0.13 -8.23
N SER A 83 -15.10 0.44 -8.99
CA SER A 83 -15.25 0.98 -10.35
C SER A 83 -15.78 -0.04 -11.35
N SER A 84 -15.53 -1.34 -11.16
CA SER A 84 -16.10 -2.40 -11.98
C SER A 84 -17.62 -2.50 -11.87
N GLU A 85 -18.19 -2.16 -10.72
CA GLU A 85 -19.66 -2.12 -10.55
C GLU A 85 -20.29 -0.91 -11.26
N TYR A 86 -19.56 0.22 -11.34
CA TYR A 86 -20.01 1.36 -12.11
C TYR A 86 -19.95 1.07 -13.62
N SER A 87 -18.86 0.48 -14.11
CA SER A 87 -18.68 0.20 -15.53
C SER A 87 -19.63 -0.88 -16.06
N SER A 88 -19.99 -1.87 -15.23
CA SER A 88 -20.96 -2.92 -15.59
C SER A 88 -22.42 -2.54 -15.32
N GLY A 89 -22.67 -1.41 -14.65
CA GLY A 89 -24.02 -1.02 -14.21
C GLY A 89 -24.57 -1.84 -13.04
N SER A 90 -23.81 -2.82 -12.52
CA SER A 90 -24.25 -3.69 -11.41
C SER A 90 -24.38 -2.95 -10.07
N ILE A 91 -23.85 -1.74 -9.98
CA ILE A 91 -24.04 -0.88 -8.79
C ILE A 91 -25.54 -0.65 -8.49
N ARG A 92 -26.40 -0.56 -9.53
CA ARG A 92 -27.84 -0.36 -9.37
C ARG A 92 -28.51 -1.56 -8.70
N SER A 93 -28.17 -2.79 -9.11
CA SER A 93 -28.70 -4.00 -8.49
C SER A 93 -28.18 -4.17 -7.05
N THR A 94 -26.92 -3.82 -6.80
CA THR A 94 -26.34 -3.82 -5.45
C THR A 94 -27.07 -2.86 -4.51
N LEU A 95 -27.38 -1.64 -4.98
CA LEU A 95 -28.10 -0.64 -4.19
C LEU A 95 -29.59 -0.91 -4.07
N ALA A 96 -30.19 -1.62 -5.03
CA ALA A 96 -31.57 -2.10 -4.91
C ALA A 96 -31.71 -3.19 -3.82
N ALA A 97 -30.74 -4.11 -3.74
CA ALA A 97 -30.70 -5.14 -2.72
C ALA A 97 -30.35 -4.59 -1.32
N GLN A 98 -29.52 -3.55 -1.26
CA GLN A 98 -29.11 -2.88 -0.02
C GLN A 98 -29.21 -1.35 -0.19
N PRO A 99 -30.37 -0.75 0.18
CA PRO A 99 -30.62 0.69 -0.04
C PRO A 99 -29.68 1.62 0.75
N ARG A 100 -29.03 1.10 1.81
CA ARG A 100 -28.09 1.87 2.63
C ARG A 100 -26.72 1.89 1.96
N ARG A 101 -26.49 2.89 1.11
CA ARG A 101 -25.24 3.08 0.31
C ARG A 101 -23.97 3.06 1.15
N THR A 102 -24.01 3.67 2.35
CA THR A 102 -22.87 3.67 3.29
C THR A 102 -22.55 2.28 3.83
N ALA A 103 -23.56 1.45 4.05
CA ALA A 103 -23.36 0.07 4.50
C ALA A 103 -22.65 -0.78 3.43
N VAL A 104 -22.97 -0.58 2.16
CA VAL A 104 -22.29 -1.25 1.04
C VAL A 104 -20.82 -0.81 0.98
N LEU A 105 -20.53 0.50 1.08
CA LEU A 105 -19.16 1.00 1.06
C LEU A 105 -18.35 0.47 2.25
N LEU A 106 -18.94 0.44 3.45
CA LEU A 106 -18.30 -0.13 4.65
C LEU A 106 -18.02 -1.63 4.49
N ALA A 107 -18.97 -2.40 3.96
CA ALA A 107 -18.77 -3.83 3.73
C ALA A 107 -17.61 -4.07 2.72
N LYS A 108 -17.58 -3.32 1.62
CA LYS A 108 -16.46 -3.35 0.65
C LYS A 108 -15.13 -2.97 1.30
N SER A 109 -15.12 -1.93 2.14
CA SER A 109 -13.91 -1.50 2.87
C SER A 109 -13.39 -2.59 3.79
N ILE A 110 -14.28 -3.25 4.54
CA ILE A 110 -13.90 -4.34 5.45
C ILE A 110 -13.31 -5.52 4.69
N VAL A 111 -13.96 -5.95 3.61
CA VAL A 111 -13.51 -7.07 2.78
C VAL A 111 -12.16 -6.75 2.13
N LEU A 112 -12.04 -5.57 1.51
CA LEU A 112 -10.80 -5.14 0.86
C LEU A 112 -9.66 -5.04 1.87
N PHE A 113 -9.89 -4.37 3.02
CA PHE A 113 -8.89 -4.22 4.07
C PHE A 113 -8.40 -5.57 4.58
N ALA A 114 -9.32 -6.47 4.95
CA ALA A 114 -8.94 -7.78 5.47
C ALA A 114 -8.15 -8.61 4.45
N ALA A 115 -8.60 -8.64 3.19
CA ALA A 115 -7.92 -9.39 2.15
C ALA A 115 -6.54 -8.83 1.83
N THR A 116 -6.43 -7.49 1.65
CA THR A 116 -5.15 -6.86 1.32
C THR A 116 -4.19 -6.80 2.51
N LEU A 117 -4.69 -6.74 3.75
CA LEU A 117 -3.87 -6.87 4.94
C LEU A 117 -3.24 -8.27 5.03
N VAL A 118 -4.04 -9.32 4.90
CA VAL A 118 -3.53 -10.71 4.94
C VAL A 118 -2.49 -10.94 3.84
N VAL A 119 -2.78 -10.54 2.61
CA VAL A 119 -1.81 -10.67 1.51
C VAL A 119 -0.57 -9.81 1.76
N GLY A 120 -0.75 -8.58 2.24
CA GLY A 120 0.34 -7.66 2.54
C GLY A 120 1.27 -8.19 3.62
N GLU A 121 0.73 -8.75 4.71
CA GLU A 121 1.54 -9.34 5.79
C GLU A 121 2.27 -10.61 5.31
N ILE A 122 1.62 -11.46 4.55
CA ILE A 122 2.28 -12.62 3.95
C ILE A 122 3.42 -12.17 3.03
N CYS A 123 3.19 -11.17 2.18
CA CYS A 123 4.20 -10.62 1.29
C CYS A 123 5.37 -10.01 2.05
N SER A 124 5.12 -9.24 3.09
CA SER A 124 6.18 -8.55 3.85
C SER A 124 7.07 -9.55 4.60
N VAL A 125 6.46 -10.51 5.27
CA VAL A 125 7.20 -11.57 5.97
C VAL A 125 7.98 -12.43 4.98
N ALA A 126 7.34 -12.87 3.89
CA ALA A 126 8.00 -13.70 2.88
C ALA A 126 9.15 -12.95 2.18
N SER A 127 8.93 -11.69 1.77
CA SER A 127 9.96 -10.86 1.15
C SER A 127 11.16 -10.65 2.09
N PHE A 128 10.89 -10.36 3.37
CA PHE A 128 11.92 -10.25 4.39
C PHE A 128 12.71 -11.56 4.54
N LEU A 129 12.04 -12.70 4.74
CA LEU A 129 12.71 -13.99 4.94
C LEU A 129 13.54 -14.41 3.73
N VAL A 130 13.01 -14.24 2.52
CA VAL A 130 13.73 -14.53 1.26
C VAL A 130 14.93 -13.61 1.14
N GLY A 131 14.76 -12.29 1.34
CA GLY A 131 15.85 -11.31 1.28
C GLY A 131 16.96 -11.64 2.27
N GLN A 132 16.62 -11.87 3.55
CA GLN A 132 17.61 -12.22 4.59
C GLN A 132 18.31 -13.56 4.30
N SER A 133 17.62 -14.53 3.71
CA SER A 133 18.24 -15.81 3.31
C SER A 133 19.30 -15.62 2.23
N ILE A 134 19.03 -14.73 1.26
CA ILE A 134 19.97 -14.39 0.19
C ILE A 134 21.18 -13.61 0.72
N LEU A 135 20.96 -12.68 1.63
CA LEU A 135 22.01 -11.84 2.23
C LEU A 135 22.93 -12.60 3.18
N ARG A 136 22.45 -13.71 3.75
CA ARG A 136 23.19 -14.49 4.77
C ARG A 136 24.59 -14.88 4.34
N GLY A 137 25.56 -14.70 5.22
CA GLY A 137 26.96 -15.12 5.05
C GLY A 137 27.83 -14.15 4.23
N VAL A 138 27.26 -13.08 3.67
CA VAL A 138 28.01 -12.07 2.90
C VAL A 138 27.82 -10.68 3.46
N THR A 139 26.60 -10.32 3.84
CA THR A 139 26.24 -9.00 4.37
C THR A 139 25.73 -9.11 5.80
N PRO A 140 25.66 -8.00 6.56
CA PRO A 140 24.90 -7.96 7.80
C PRO A 140 23.43 -8.34 7.55
N THR A 141 22.85 -9.13 8.46
CA THR A 141 21.46 -9.58 8.39
C THR A 141 20.65 -9.04 9.57
N ALA A 142 19.35 -8.84 9.37
CA ALA A 142 18.42 -8.45 10.41
C ALA A 142 17.59 -9.65 10.89
N SER A 143 17.09 -9.57 12.13
CA SER A 143 16.24 -10.62 12.73
C SER A 143 14.87 -10.06 13.10
N LEU A 144 13.80 -10.85 12.88
CA LEU A 144 12.45 -10.52 13.35
C LEU A 144 12.33 -10.43 14.87
N SER A 145 13.28 -10.98 15.62
CA SER A 145 13.33 -10.81 17.08
C SER A 145 13.64 -9.38 17.52
N THR A 146 14.17 -8.55 16.62
CA THR A 146 14.42 -7.14 16.88
C THR A 146 13.12 -6.35 16.74
N PRO A 147 12.63 -5.63 17.77
CA PRO A 147 11.35 -4.95 17.75
C PRO A 147 11.17 -3.94 16.60
N SER A 148 12.26 -3.22 16.24
CA SER A 148 12.23 -2.27 15.11
C SER A 148 12.05 -2.96 13.75
N VAL A 149 12.66 -4.14 13.57
CA VAL A 149 12.53 -4.94 12.35
C VAL A 149 11.12 -5.53 12.24
N LEU A 150 10.62 -6.14 13.34
CA LEU A 150 9.25 -6.68 13.37
C LEU A 150 8.22 -5.59 13.04
N ARG A 151 8.36 -4.41 13.68
CA ARG A 151 7.51 -3.26 13.37
C ARG A 151 7.57 -2.89 11.89
N ALA A 152 8.76 -2.75 11.30
CA ALA A 152 8.95 -2.36 9.92
C ALA A 152 8.27 -3.35 8.96
N VAL A 153 8.39 -4.65 9.21
CA VAL A 153 7.77 -5.72 8.42
C VAL A 153 6.24 -5.65 8.54
N LEU A 154 5.69 -5.54 9.75
CA LEU A 154 4.24 -5.46 9.95
C LEU A 154 3.65 -4.17 9.37
N LEU A 155 4.30 -3.02 9.56
CA LEU A 155 3.82 -1.77 8.97
C LEU A 155 3.94 -1.75 7.44
N ALA A 156 4.86 -2.52 6.86
CA ALA A 156 4.92 -2.71 5.41
C ALA A 156 3.66 -3.40 4.88
N GLY A 157 3.23 -4.51 5.50
CA GLY A 157 1.99 -5.20 5.13
C GLY A 157 0.75 -4.31 5.31
N LEU A 158 0.65 -3.63 6.46
CA LEU A 158 -0.44 -2.69 6.75
C LEU A 158 -0.50 -1.54 5.73
N SER A 159 0.64 -1.04 5.23
CA SER A 159 0.68 0.05 4.26
C SER A 159 -0.05 -0.30 2.96
N LEU A 160 0.09 -1.55 2.47
CA LEU A 160 -0.64 -2.02 1.29
C LEU A 160 -2.16 -2.00 1.49
N ALA A 161 -2.62 -2.41 2.67
CA ALA A 161 -4.05 -2.40 2.99
C ALA A 161 -4.61 -0.97 3.04
N LEU A 162 -3.89 -0.03 3.65
CA LEU A 162 -4.28 1.38 3.69
C LEU A 162 -4.30 2.00 2.29
N LEU A 163 -3.31 1.70 1.45
CA LEU A 163 -3.24 2.21 0.09
C LEU A 163 -4.33 1.62 -0.82
N ALA A 164 -4.69 0.35 -0.65
CA ALA A 164 -5.84 -0.24 -1.35
C ALA A 164 -7.15 0.49 -1.00
N LEU A 165 -7.37 0.78 0.28
CA LEU A 165 -8.53 1.54 0.73
C LEU A 165 -8.51 2.99 0.24
N LEU A 166 -7.36 3.65 0.22
CA LEU A 166 -7.19 4.99 -0.33
C LEU A 166 -7.60 5.01 -1.81
N ALA A 167 -7.10 4.04 -2.59
CA ALA A 167 -7.45 3.88 -4.00
C ALA A 167 -8.95 3.63 -4.22
N MET A 168 -9.58 2.81 -3.36
CA MET A 168 -11.03 2.59 -3.40
C MET A 168 -11.80 3.87 -3.07
N GLY A 169 -11.35 4.67 -2.09
CA GLY A 169 -11.95 5.97 -1.76
C GLY A 169 -11.91 6.93 -2.95
N ILE A 170 -10.76 7.05 -3.62
CA ILE A 170 -10.59 7.85 -4.85
C ILE A 170 -11.52 7.35 -5.96
N ALA A 171 -11.60 6.03 -6.16
CA ALA A 171 -12.46 5.44 -7.18
C ALA A 171 -13.95 5.70 -6.92
N THR A 172 -14.36 5.69 -5.65
CA THR A 172 -15.74 6.02 -5.24
C THR A 172 -16.10 7.46 -5.58
N MET A 173 -15.15 8.40 -5.46
CA MET A 173 -15.36 9.81 -5.82
C MET A 173 -15.47 10.02 -7.32
N LEU A 174 -14.58 9.38 -8.10
CA LEU A 174 -14.43 9.61 -9.54
C LEU A 174 -15.39 8.77 -10.39
N ARG A 175 -15.83 7.61 -9.92
CA ARG A 175 -16.75 6.68 -10.62
C ARG A 175 -16.25 6.23 -12.01
N HIS A 176 -14.97 6.40 -12.29
CA HIS A 176 -14.34 6.07 -13.56
C HIS A 176 -13.00 5.37 -13.33
N THR A 177 -12.85 4.16 -13.87
CA THR A 177 -11.71 3.27 -13.57
C THR A 177 -10.37 3.90 -13.95
N ALA A 178 -10.23 4.31 -15.22
CA ALA A 178 -8.96 4.87 -15.72
C ALA A 178 -8.60 6.18 -15.00
N GLY A 179 -9.58 7.06 -14.75
CA GLY A 179 -9.37 8.29 -14.00
C GLY A 179 -8.93 8.04 -12.57
N ALA A 180 -9.52 7.05 -11.88
CA ALA A 180 -9.16 6.71 -10.52
C ALA A 180 -7.74 6.13 -10.43
N ILE A 181 -7.36 5.26 -11.35
CA ILE A 181 -5.99 4.73 -11.44
C ILE A 181 -5.01 5.87 -11.72
N ALA A 182 -5.31 6.75 -12.68
CA ALA A 182 -4.44 7.87 -13.03
C ALA A 182 -4.20 8.81 -11.83
N VAL A 183 -5.26 9.19 -11.12
CA VAL A 183 -5.15 10.05 -9.91
C VAL A 183 -4.36 9.35 -8.80
N TYR A 184 -4.63 8.07 -8.55
CA TYR A 184 -3.93 7.30 -7.53
C TYR A 184 -2.42 7.17 -7.85
N VAL A 185 -2.08 6.77 -9.08
CA VAL A 185 -0.67 6.64 -9.52
C VAL A 185 0.03 8.01 -9.49
N SER A 186 -0.66 9.08 -9.90
CA SER A 186 -0.11 10.43 -9.84
C SER A 186 0.17 10.85 -8.39
N ALA A 187 -0.70 10.51 -7.44
CA ALA A 187 -0.51 10.82 -6.03
C ALA A 187 0.71 10.07 -5.44
N LEU A 188 1.02 8.88 -5.92
CA LEU A 188 2.18 8.11 -5.45
C LEU A 188 3.49 8.54 -6.14
N LEU A 189 3.52 8.58 -7.47
CA LEU A 189 4.76 8.72 -8.24
C LEU A 189 4.97 10.12 -8.80
N VAL A 190 3.95 10.73 -9.44
CA VAL A 190 4.12 12.02 -10.12
C VAL A 190 4.37 13.13 -9.11
N LEU A 191 3.62 13.14 -8.00
CA LEU A 191 3.86 14.13 -6.94
C LEU A 191 5.25 13.95 -6.31
N LEU A 192 5.73 12.72 -6.15
CA LEU A 192 7.08 12.47 -5.65
C LEU A 192 8.13 13.10 -6.57
N ILE A 193 8.03 12.88 -7.89
CA ILE A 193 8.95 13.45 -8.88
C ILE A 193 8.89 14.98 -8.85
N ILE A 194 7.69 15.56 -8.89
CA ILE A 194 7.51 17.02 -8.88
C ILE A 194 8.12 17.64 -7.62
N VAL A 195 7.80 17.08 -6.45
CA VAL A 195 8.29 17.63 -5.17
C VAL A 195 9.79 17.46 -5.03
N SER A 196 10.38 16.35 -5.54
CA SER A 196 11.82 16.15 -5.54
C SER A 196 12.59 17.16 -6.43
N ALA A 197 11.92 17.70 -7.44
CA ALA A 197 12.51 18.73 -8.33
C ALA A 197 12.40 20.16 -7.76
N LEU A 198 11.71 20.36 -6.64
CA LEU A 198 11.61 21.66 -5.97
C LEU A 198 12.92 22.04 -5.25
N PRO A 199 13.15 23.34 -4.98
CA PRO A 199 14.23 23.77 -4.10
C PRO A 199 14.24 23.02 -2.76
N SER A 200 15.42 22.76 -2.20
CA SER A 200 15.62 21.88 -1.03
C SER A 200 14.70 22.21 0.15
N ASP A 201 14.50 23.50 0.43
CA ASP A 201 13.68 23.94 1.58
C ASP A 201 12.20 23.61 1.43
N TRP A 202 11.65 23.71 0.21
CA TRP A 202 10.27 23.37 -0.11
C TRP A 202 10.10 21.86 -0.20
N SER A 203 11.02 21.20 -0.88
CA SER A 203 11.04 19.75 -1.01
C SER A 203 11.03 19.08 0.35
N ALA A 204 11.92 19.46 1.25
CA ALA A 204 12.03 18.90 2.59
C ALA A 204 10.75 19.05 3.44
N ARG A 205 10.03 20.17 3.28
CA ARG A 205 8.77 20.42 4.01
C ARG A 205 7.60 19.59 3.48
N ILE A 206 7.54 19.32 2.17
CA ILE A 206 6.40 18.70 1.51
C ILE A 206 6.57 17.17 1.44
N LEU A 207 7.79 16.67 1.18
CA LEU A 207 8.06 15.23 0.98
C LEU A 207 7.48 14.34 2.06
N LYS A 208 7.57 14.74 3.32
CA LYS A 208 7.09 13.94 4.46
C LYS A 208 5.58 13.65 4.44
N TYR A 209 4.80 14.41 3.67
CA TYR A 209 3.35 14.21 3.53
C TYR A 209 2.98 13.36 2.33
N LEU A 210 3.92 13.03 1.45
CA LEU A 210 3.64 12.21 0.28
C LEU A 210 3.38 10.75 0.68
N PRO A 211 2.36 10.09 0.11
CA PRO A 211 2.02 8.72 0.49
C PRO A 211 3.19 7.74 0.33
N GLU A 212 4.02 7.86 -0.70
CA GLU A 212 5.18 7.00 -0.91
C GLU A 212 6.24 7.18 0.18
N ILE A 213 6.50 8.42 0.60
CA ILE A 213 7.44 8.71 1.70
C ILE A 213 6.89 8.23 3.04
N LEU A 214 5.57 8.37 3.27
CA LEU A 214 4.92 7.80 4.47
C LEU A 214 5.12 6.28 4.52
N VAL A 215 4.89 5.58 3.42
CA VAL A 215 5.14 4.13 3.33
C VAL A 215 6.61 3.78 3.51
N ALA A 216 7.53 4.54 2.93
CA ALA A 216 8.97 4.34 3.11
C ALA A 216 9.38 4.50 4.59
N THR A 217 8.86 5.51 5.28
CA THR A 217 9.12 5.71 6.72
C THR A 217 8.47 4.64 7.60
N MET A 218 7.31 4.11 7.27
CA MET A 218 6.70 2.98 7.97
C MET A 218 7.60 1.74 7.96
N ARG A 219 8.31 1.49 6.85
CA ARG A 219 9.25 0.38 6.66
C ARG A 219 10.63 0.61 7.28
N SER A 220 10.97 1.82 7.69
CA SER A 220 12.31 2.11 8.23
C SER A 220 12.55 1.45 9.57
N THR A 221 13.73 0.88 9.75
CA THR A 221 14.17 0.29 11.02
C THR A 221 14.83 1.31 11.93
N THR A 222 15.39 2.37 11.36
CA THR A 222 15.94 3.50 12.09
C THR A 222 14.82 4.29 12.75
N ALA A 223 14.99 4.64 14.02
CA ALA A 223 14.17 5.69 14.62
C ALA A 223 14.35 6.94 13.75
N ALA A 224 13.24 7.59 13.39
CA ALA A 224 13.24 8.80 12.56
C ALA A 224 14.16 9.87 13.15
N GLY A 225 15.41 9.84 12.84
CA GLY A 225 16.44 10.65 13.48
C GLY A 225 17.65 10.97 12.61
N THR A 226 17.80 10.32 11.48
CA THR A 226 18.92 10.66 10.56
C THR A 226 18.56 11.81 9.61
N SER A 227 17.30 12.11 9.43
CA SER A 227 16.86 13.39 8.87
C SER A 227 15.72 13.92 9.75
N ALA A 228 15.99 14.98 10.50
CA ALA A 228 15.04 15.69 11.40
C ALA A 228 13.74 16.19 10.71
N GLN A 229 13.52 15.82 9.47
CA GLN A 229 12.46 16.29 8.59
C GLN A 229 11.37 15.26 8.30
N LEU A 230 11.59 13.96 8.56
CA LEU A 230 10.61 12.90 8.29
C LEU A 230 9.81 12.53 9.56
N PHE A 231 8.61 12.05 9.37
CA PHE A 231 7.78 11.57 10.47
C PHE A 231 8.32 10.25 11.05
N SER A 232 7.99 9.99 12.32
CA SER A 232 8.20 8.65 12.87
C SER A 232 7.30 7.61 12.18
N PRO A 233 7.64 6.32 12.18
CA PRO A 233 6.83 5.27 11.55
C PRO A 233 5.37 5.26 12.01
N TRP A 234 5.09 5.50 13.28
CA TRP A 234 3.74 5.56 13.83
C TRP A 234 2.97 6.79 13.37
N VAL A 235 3.63 7.96 13.32
CA VAL A 235 3.01 9.19 12.79
C VAL A 235 2.70 9.04 11.31
N SER A 236 3.61 8.45 10.53
CA SER A 236 3.38 8.15 9.10
C SER A 236 2.18 7.24 8.90
N THR A 237 2.03 6.22 9.76
CA THR A 237 0.86 5.32 9.74
C THR A 237 -0.43 6.09 10.01
N LEU A 238 -0.45 6.96 11.02
CA LEU A 238 -1.61 7.77 11.35
C LEU A 238 -1.99 8.75 10.24
N VAL A 239 -1.00 9.40 9.61
CA VAL A 239 -1.23 10.33 8.49
C VAL A 239 -1.79 9.58 7.29
N LEU A 240 -1.23 8.41 6.93
CA LEU A 240 -1.74 7.59 5.83
C LEU A 240 -3.15 7.07 6.12
N ALA A 241 -3.43 6.66 7.37
CA ALA A 241 -4.77 6.27 7.81
C ALA A 241 -5.77 7.43 7.73
N ALA A 242 -5.34 8.65 8.09
CA ALA A 242 -6.17 9.84 7.96
C ALA A 242 -6.52 10.16 6.49
N TYR A 243 -5.56 10.04 5.56
CA TYR A 243 -5.82 10.18 4.12
C TYR A 243 -6.83 9.14 3.63
N THR A 244 -6.63 7.89 4.03
CA THR A 244 -7.53 6.78 3.69
C THR A 244 -8.95 7.02 4.20
N LEU A 245 -9.09 7.36 5.48
CA LEU A 245 -10.40 7.66 6.08
C LEU A 245 -11.05 8.89 5.43
N GLY A 246 -10.27 9.95 5.18
CA GLY A 246 -10.76 11.13 4.48
C GLY A 246 -11.31 10.81 3.09
N ALA A 247 -10.59 10.01 2.30
CA ALA A 247 -11.03 9.58 0.97
C ALA A 247 -12.29 8.71 1.03
N LEU A 248 -12.39 7.78 2.00
CA LEU A 248 -13.57 6.94 2.19
C LEU A 248 -14.79 7.74 2.64
N ILE A 249 -14.62 8.69 3.56
CA ILE A 249 -15.70 9.56 4.04
C ILE A 249 -16.21 10.44 2.88
N LEU A 250 -15.32 11.11 2.16
CA LEU A 250 -15.67 11.93 1.01
C LEU A 250 -16.36 11.10 -0.08
N GLY A 251 -15.80 9.93 -0.40
CA GLY A 251 -16.41 8.98 -1.32
C GLY A 251 -17.80 8.54 -0.87
N GLY A 252 -17.97 8.23 0.41
CA GLY A 252 -19.26 7.84 1.00
C GLY A 252 -20.30 8.95 0.95
N VAL A 253 -19.92 10.19 1.27
CA VAL A 253 -20.80 11.37 1.16
C VAL A 253 -21.24 11.61 -0.28
N LEU A 254 -20.31 11.52 -1.24
CA LEU A 254 -20.63 11.68 -2.66
C LEU A 254 -21.50 10.53 -3.19
N LEU A 255 -21.27 9.29 -2.70
CA LEU A 255 -22.10 8.14 -3.03
C LEU A 255 -23.52 8.30 -2.51
N ALA A 256 -23.68 8.89 -1.32
CA ALA A 256 -25.00 9.13 -0.74
C ALA A 256 -25.78 10.26 -1.43
N ARG A 257 -25.08 11.32 -1.89
CA ARG A 257 -25.70 12.52 -2.45
C ARG A 257 -25.95 12.46 -3.97
N ARG A 258 -25.16 11.67 -4.71
CA ARG A 258 -25.30 11.55 -6.18
C ARG A 258 -26.14 10.32 -6.50
N ASP A 259 -27.05 10.45 -7.48
CA ASP A 259 -27.80 9.32 -8.02
C ASP A 259 -26.88 8.35 -8.76
N ALA A 260 -27.21 7.05 -8.65
CA ALA A 260 -26.45 5.96 -9.24
C ALA A 260 -26.95 5.62 -10.65
#